data_1e2b2f33522a651db7a1f7274e371b6a
#
_entry.id   1e2b2f33522a651db7a1f7274e371b6a
#
_cell.length_a   1.000
_cell.length_b   1.000
_cell.length_c   1.000
_cell.angle_alpha   90.00
_cell.angle_beta   90.00
_cell.angle_gamma   90.00
#
_symmetry.space_group_name_H-M   'P 1'
#
loop_
_entity.id
_entity.type
_entity.pdbx_description
1 polymer ?
#
loop_
_entity_poly.entity_id
_entity_poly.type
_entity_poly.pdbx_seq_one_letter_code
_entity_poly.pdbx_strand_id
1 'polypeptide(L)'
;MLTVSHLTKQIDSKMIYENASFTLPAGTITALIGRNGAGKTTLLKTLVGALEPSRGKVEWNQESIHHVPSARQHLFLVPDSIGVYRQMTLGELMEFYQAFYPNFERTYIENYCRSSNLDRGRRVTSLSKGQAQLFLLQLAFATNAPVLLLDEPTDGLDRINKRDYLKQLVTLLAERQTAVLIASHQLEELDSLADRVMTIEQHLVKEPKTLEDAKSSMQKWQLAYETVPDFQHNDVHVLSQTGRVVTLIVRSEAGAMYVNQTNPLLKDALPVQLEDYFLGTFGGDQHV
;
A
#
# COMPACT_ATOMS: atom_id res chain seq x y z
N MET A 1 -19.07 2.95 -2.11
CA MET A 1 -17.73 3.50 -2.45
C MET A 1 -17.18 4.21 -1.22
N LEU A 2 -15.91 4.01 -0.88
CA LEU A 2 -15.25 4.73 0.20
C LEU A 2 -14.82 6.11 -0.29
N THR A 3 -15.24 7.15 0.42
CA THR A 3 -14.92 8.55 0.12
C THR A 3 -14.24 9.19 1.33
N VAL A 4 -13.14 9.86 1.08
CA VAL A 4 -12.37 10.62 2.06
C VAL A 4 -12.39 12.09 1.67
N SER A 5 -12.76 12.98 2.60
CA SER A 5 -12.92 14.40 2.33
C SER A 5 -12.20 15.25 3.38
N HIS A 6 -11.22 16.02 2.92
CA HIS A 6 -10.45 16.99 3.72
C HIS A 6 -9.87 16.42 5.03
N LEU A 7 -9.49 15.13 4.99
CA LEU A 7 -9.05 14.38 6.16
C LEU A 7 -7.70 14.90 6.67
N THR A 8 -7.68 15.27 7.95
CA THR A 8 -6.48 15.76 8.65
C THR A 8 -6.29 14.97 9.93
N LYS A 9 -5.07 14.57 10.25
CA LYS A 9 -4.71 13.89 11.49
C LYS A 9 -3.50 14.51 12.14
N GLN A 10 -3.65 14.83 13.42
CA GLN A 10 -2.58 15.21 14.34
C GLN A 10 -2.53 14.23 15.51
N ILE A 11 -1.34 13.96 16.01
CA ILE A 11 -1.08 13.16 17.23
C ILE A 11 -0.09 13.96 18.06
N ASP A 12 -0.43 14.26 19.31
CA ASP A 12 0.43 15.03 20.25
C ASP A 12 1.00 16.31 19.60
N SER A 13 0.14 17.09 18.95
CA SER A 13 0.47 18.33 18.23
C SER A 13 1.35 18.14 16.97
N LYS A 14 1.76 16.91 16.64
CA LYS A 14 2.50 16.60 15.42
C LYS A 14 1.52 16.36 14.28
N MET A 15 1.66 17.10 13.17
CA MET A 15 0.94 16.82 11.94
C MET A 15 1.40 15.47 11.37
N ILE A 16 0.43 14.59 11.07
CA ILE A 16 0.70 13.32 10.38
C ILE A 16 0.37 13.46 8.90
N TYR A 17 -0.85 13.93 8.61
CA TYR A 17 -1.26 14.33 7.26
C TYR A 17 -2.37 15.38 7.34
N GLU A 18 -2.48 16.19 6.30
CA GLU A 18 -3.47 17.24 6.21
C GLU A 18 -4.23 17.23 4.87
N ASN A 19 -5.49 17.63 4.94
CA ASN A 19 -6.38 17.89 3.80
C ASN A 19 -6.43 16.78 2.74
N ALA A 20 -6.33 15.51 3.16
CA ALA A 20 -6.40 14.37 2.25
C ALA A 20 -7.82 14.21 1.70
N SER A 21 -7.96 14.13 0.38
CA SER A 21 -9.25 13.88 -0.29
C SER A 21 -9.02 12.87 -1.42
N PHE A 22 -9.77 11.77 -1.38
CA PHE A 22 -9.68 10.71 -2.40
C PHE A 22 -10.84 9.73 -2.30
N THR A 23 -10.94 8.87 -3.31
CA THR A 23 -11.87 7.73 -3.33
C THR A 23 -11.12 6.44 -3.62
N LEU A 24 -11.63 5.31 -3.12
CA LEU A 24 -11.14 3.98 -3.48
C LEU A 24 -12.17 3.31 -4.41
N PRO A 25 -11.81 3.08 -5.68
CA PRO A 25 -12.69 2.40 -6.63
C PRO A 25 -12.86 0.91 -6.27
N ALA A 26 -14.05 0.37 -6.48
CA ALA A 26 -14.31 -1.05 -6.31
C ALA A 26 -13.53 -1.88 -7.36
N GLY A 27 -13.10 -3.08 -6.96
CA GLY A 27 -12.39 -4.00 -7.85
C GLY A 27 -10.98 -3.56 -8.24
N THR A 28 -10.36 -2.63 -7.49
CA THR A 28 -9.00 -2.16 -7.77
C THR A 28 -8.08 -2.28 -6.57
N ILE A 29 -6.80 -2.48 -6.85
CA ILE A 29 -5.72 -2.40 -5.85
C ILE A 29 -5.05 -1.03 -5.97
N THR A 30 -5.10 -0.28 -4.87
CA THR A 30 -4.37 0.99 -4.73
C THR A 30 -3.15 0.77 -3.84
N ALA A 31 -1.95 1.03 -4.34
CA ALA A 31 -0.72 1.06 -3.54
C ALA A 31 -0.60 2.39 -2.80
N LEU A 32 -0.46 2.36 -1.48
CA LEU A 32 -0.12 3.52 -0.66
C LEU A 32 1.39 3.49 -0.37
N ILE A 33 2.13 4.37 -1.01
CA ILE A 33 3.59 4.46 -0.88
C ILE A 33 4.02 5.75 -0.18
N GLY A 34 5.12 5.67 0.53
CA GLY A 34 5.68 6.78 1.29
C GLY A 34 6.82 6.30 2.21
N ARG A 35 7.67 7.22 2.65
CA ARG A 35 8.79 6.91 3.56
C ARG A 35 8.31 6.27 4.86
N ASN A 36 9.21 5.60 5.57
CA ASN A 36 8.91 5.10 6.93
C ASN A 36 8.55 6.27 7.84
N GLY A 37 7.48 6.11 8.63
CA GLY A 37 6.98 7.17 9.50
C GLY A 37 6.15 8.27 8.79
N ALA A 38 5.91 8.18 7.48
CA ALA A 38 5.10 9.16 6.74
C ALA A 38 3.61 9.17 7.14
N GLY A 39 3.13 8.16 7.88
CA GLY A 39 1.75 8.12 8.37
C GLY A 39 0.85 7.09 7.66
N LYS A 40 1.40 6.15 6.87
CA LYS A 40 0.63 5.11 6.17
C LYS A 40 -0.28 4.32 7.11
N THR A 41 0.28 3.69 8.14
CA THR A 41 -0.48 2.96 9.17
C THR A 41 -1.51 3.84 9.88
N THR A 42 -1.16 5.10 10.17
CA THR A 42 -2.09 6.05 10.79
C THR A 42 -3.27 6.36 9.87
N LEU A 43 -3.02 6.52 8.57
CA LEU A 43 -4.08 6.71 7.59
C LEU A 43 -5.01 5.48 7.55
N LEU A 44 -4.46 4.26 7.42
CA LEU A 44 -5.27 3.03 7.42
C LEU A 44 -6.13 2.90 8.68
N LYS A 45 -5.55 3.16 9.87
CA LYS A 45 -6.29 3.14 11.15
C LYS A 45 -7.37 4.22 11.23
N THR A 46 -7.16 5.38 10.63
CA THR A 46 -8.20 6.43 10.56
C THR A 46 -9.30 6.03 9.60
N LEU A 47 -8.97 5.44 8.44
CA LEU A 47 -9.97 4.98 7.47
C LEU A 47 -10.92 3.93 8.04
N VAL A 48 -10.41 2.98 8.85
CA VAL A 48 -11.25 1.92 9.45
C VAL A 48 -11.99 2.40 10.72
N GLY A 49 -11.79 3.65 11.14
CA GLY A 49 -12.42 4.22 12.35
C GLY A 49 -11.76 3.80 13.67
N ALA A 50 -10.54 3.25 13.64
CA ALA A 50 -9.75 2.95 14.84
C ALA A 50 -9.10 4.19 15.46
N LEU A 51 -8.90 5.24 14.66
CA LEU A 51 -8.41 6.55 15.11
C LEU A 51 -9.37 7.63 14.60
N GLU A 52 -9.81 8.52 15.49
CA GLU A 52 -10.60 9.68 15.09
C GLU A 52 -9.77 10.67 14.27
N PRO A 53 -10.29 11.24 13.18
CA PRO A 53 -9.62 12.31 12.46
C PRO A 53 -9.60 13.59 13.29
N SER A 54 -8.63 14.47 13.09
CA SER A 54 -8.62 15.81 13.69
C SER A 54 -9.57 16.76 12.95
N ARG A 55 -9.73 16.54 11.63
CA ARG A 55 -10.68 17.26 10.76
C ARG A 55 -11.03 16.38 9.56
N GLY A 56 -12.12 16.73 8.86
CA GLY A 56 -12.58 16.01 7.68
C GLY A 56 -13.39 14.77 8.04
N LYS A 57 -13.66 13.92 7.06
CA LYS A 57 -14.51 12.76 7.23
C LYS A 57 -14.12 11.60 6.32
N VAL A 58 -14.47 10.39 6.77
CA VAL A 58 -14.41 9.16 6.00
C VAL A 58 -15.83 8.60 5.92
N GLU A 59 -16.30 8.31 4.73
CA GLU A 59 -17.68 7.89 4.48
C GLU A 59 -17.72 6.63 3.59
N TRP A 60 -18.61 5.71 3.94
CA TRP A 60 -19.03 4.63 3.06
C TRP A 60 -20.46 4.93 2.59
N ASN A 61 -20.64 5.14 1.28
CA ASN A 61 -21.92 5.48 0.69
C ASN A 61 -22.66 6.60 1.45
N GLN A 62 -21.95 7.68 1.82
CA GLN A 62 -22.42 8.85 2.58
C GLN A 62 -22.66 8.59 4.09
N GLU A 63 -22.42 7.40 4.59
CA GLU A 63 -22.46 7.11 6.03
C GLU A 63 -21.06 7.25 6.66
N SER A 64 -20.97 8.00 7.76
CA SER A 64 -19.71 8.26 8.44
C SER A 64 -19.17 7.00 9.11
N ILE A 65 -17.93 6.61 8.79
CA ILE A 65 -17.23 5.49 9.44
C ILE A 65 -17.04 5.74 10.95
N HIS A 66 -16.86 6.98 11.36
CA HIS A 66 -16.58 7.32 12.76
C HIS A 66 -17.85 7.42 13.62
N HIS A 67 -18.95 7.88 13.03
CA HIS A 67 -20.18 8.14 13.79
C HIS A 67 -21.26 7.07 13.63
N VAL A 68 -21.20 6.26 12.56
CA VAL A 68 -22.19 5.20 12.28
C VAL A 68 -21.51 3.84 12.44
N PRO A 69 -21.79 3.08 13.53
CA PRO A 69 -21.13 1.79 13.77
C PRO A 69 -21.31 0.76 12.65
N SER A 70 -22.49 0.72 12.00
CA SER A 70 -22.76 -0.16 10.86
C SER A 70 -21.89 0.15 9.63
N ALA A 71 -21.48 1.39 9.43
CA ALA A 71 -20.62 1.76 8.32
C ALA A 71 -19.23 1.10 8.42
N ARG A 72 -18.73 0.82 9.63
CA ARG A 72 -17.44 0.14 9.85
C ARG A 72 -17.43 -1.30 9.36
N GLN A 73 -18.58 -1.95 9.26
CA GLN A 73 -18.73 -3.33 8.75
C GLN A 73 -18.38 -3.46 7.26
N HIS A 74 -18.20 -2.34 6.57
CA HIS A 74 -17.80 -2.32 5.17
C HIS A 74 -16.28 -2.25 4.96
N LEU A 75 -15.49 -2.10 6.04
CA LEU A 75 -14.05 -2.02 5.97
C LEU A 75 -13.40 -3.08 6.86
N PHE A 76 -12.35 -3.71 6.39
CA PHE A 76 -11.51 -4.60 7.19
C PHE A 76 -10.05 -4.17 7.10
N LEU A 77 -9.38 -4.08 8.25
CA LEU A 77 -7.95 -3.80 8.34
C LEU A 77 -7.18 -5.07 8.70
N VAL A 78 -6.29 -5.51 7.83
CA VAL A 78 -5.25 -6.50 8.15
C VAL A 78 -4.03 -5.72 8.64
N PRO A 79 -3.69 -5.82 9.93
CA PRO A 79 -2.55 -5.09 10.49
C PRO A 79 -1.21 -5.76 10.13
N ASP A 80 -0.13 -5.01 10.20
CA ASP A 80 1.24 -5.47 10.05
C ASP A 80 1.66 -6.51 11.10
N SER A 81 1.03 -6.45 12.26
CA SER A 81 1.33 -7.29 13.42
C SER A 81 0.08 -7.87 14.06
N ILE A 82 0.11 -9.18 14.30
CA ILE A 82 -0.93 -9.94 15.00
C ILE A 82 -0.98 -9.65 16.50
N GLY A 83 -0.13 -8.75 17.00
CA GLY A 83 0.02 -8.46 18.42
C GLY A 83 -1.28 -8.09 19.14
N VAL A 84 -2.23 -7.49 18.46
CA VAL A 84 -3.56 -7.15 18.98
C VAL A 84 -4.41 -8.39 19.32
N TYR A 85 -4.13 -9.55 18.72
CA TYR A 85 -4.88 -10.80 18.91
C TYR A 85 -4.15 -11.82 19.79
N ARG A 86 -3.09 -11.42 20.50
CA ARG A 86 -2.16 -12.34 21.22
C ARG A 86 -2.83 -13.35 22.13
N GLN A 87 -3.91 -12.99 22.76
CA GLN A 87 -4.58 -13.84 23.74
C GLN A 87 -5.68 -14.71 23.15
N MET A 88 -6.09 -14.44 21.91
CA MET A 88 -7.20 -15.12 21.27
C MET A 88 -6.76 -16.43 20.60
N THR A 89 -7.64 -17.41 20.62
CA THR A 89 -7.58 -18.57 19.74
C THR A 89 -8.12 -18.20 18.36
N LEU A 90 -7.86 -19.04 17.35
CA LEU A 90 -8.41 -18.86 16.01
C LEU A 90 -9.95 -18.91 16.03
N GLY A 91 -10.51 -19.79 16.86
CA GLY A 91 -11.97 -19.90 17.04
C GLY A 91 -12.58 -18.64 17.63
N GLU A 92 -12.00 -18.11 18.72
CA GLU A 92 -12.46 -16.86 19.36
C GLU A 92 -12.38 -15.67 18.40
N LEU A 93 -11.30 -15.60 17.58
CA LEU A 93 -11.17 -14.55 16.59
C LEU A 93 -12.23 -14.65 15.48
N MET A 94 -12.52 -15.87 15.01
CA MET A 94 -13.60 -16.09 14.04
C MET A 94 -14.98 -15.70 14.62
N GLU A 95 -15.27 -16.07 15.87
CA GLU A 95 -16.52 -15.71 16.55
C GLU A 95 -16.65 -14.20 16.77
N PHE A 96 -15.54 -13.53 17.14
CA PHE A 96 -15.51 -12.08 17.29
C PHE A 96 -15.90 -11.38 15.97
N TYR A 97 -15.28 -11.78 14.85
CA TYR A 97 -15.57 -11.14 13.55
C TYR A 97 -16.95 -11.53 13.00
N GLN A 98 -17.40 -12.75 13.25
CA GLN A 98 -18.76 -13.19 12.90
C GLN A 98 -19.83 -12.34 13.61
N ALA A 99 -19.61 -11.95 14.87
CA ALA A 99 -20.53 -11.09 15.60
C ALA A 99 -20.56 -9.66 15.06
N PHE A 100 -19.45 -9.19 14.47
CA PHE A 100 -19.34 -7.82 13.98
C PHE A 100 -19.74 -7.66 12.50
N TYR A 101 -19.47 -8.68 11.65
CA TYR A 101 -19.76 -8.63 10.21
C TYR A 101 -20.99 -9.47 9.86
N PRO A 102 -22.13 -8.84 9.45
CA PRO A 102 -23.39 -9.54 9.24
C PRO A 102 -23.35 -10.56 8.09
N ASN A 103 -22.47 -10.35 7.10
CA ASN A 103 -22.30 -11.23 5.95
C ASN A 103 -21.11 -12.20 6.10
N PHE A 104 -20.72 -12.51 7.35
CA PHE A 104 -19.57 -13.36 7.61
C PHE A 104 -19.78 -14.79 7.13
N GLU A 105 -18.93 -15.26 6.23
CA GLU A 105 -18.95 -16.60 5.67
C GLU A 105 -18.17 -17.60 6.54
N ARG A 106 -18.80 -18.09 7.61
CA ARG A 106 -18.16 -19.01 8.56
C ARG A 106 -17.64 -20.28 7.89
N THR A 107 -18.40 -20.86 6.98
CA THR A 107 -18.02 -22.10 6.27
C THR A 107 -16.74 -21.89 5.44
N TYR A 108 -16.55 -20.71 4.85
CA TYR A 108 -15.36 -20.37 4.09
C TYR A 108 -14.09 -20.46 4.95
N ILE A 109 -14.05 -19.76 6.07
CA ILE A 109 -12.87 -19.74 6.95
C ILE A 109 -12.63 -21.08 7.64
N GLU A 110 -13.69 -21.84 7.98
CA GLU A 110 -13.55 -23.19 8.53
C GLU A 110 -12.99 -24.18 7.52
N ASN A 111 -13.34 -24.05 6.24
CA ASN A 111 -12.73 -24.84 5.17
C ASN A 111 -11.24 -24.52 4.99
N TYR A 112 -10.87 -23.24 5.05
CA TYR A 112 -9.48 -22.85 5.04
C TYR A 112 -8.70 -23.42 6.23
N CYS A 113 -9.23 -23.34 7.45
CA CYS A 113 -8.60 -23.92 8.63
C CYS A 113 -8.37 -25.42 8.47
N ARG A 114 -9.35 -26.17 7.95
CA ARG A 114 -9.23 -27.61 7.68
C ARG A 114 -8.16 -27.94 6.66
N SER A 115 -8.16 -27.25 5.51
CA SER A 115 -7.18 -27.49 4.45
C SER A 115 -5.74 -27.12 4.84
N SER A 116 -5.59 -26.16 5.75
CA SER A 116 -4.30 -25.68 6.27
C SER A 116 -3.87 -26.36 7.58
N ASN A 117 -4.59 -27.37 8.07
CA ASN A 117 -4.36 -28.04 9.35
C ASN A 117 -4.27 -27.07 10.56
N LEU A 118 -5.10 -26.05 10.56
CA LEU A 118 -5.18 -25.07 11.64
C LEU A 118 -6.33 -25.44 12.59
N ASP A 119 -5.98 -25.91 13.80
CA ASP A 119 -6.96 -26.19 14.86
C ASP A 119 -7.53 -24.88 15.42
N ARG A 120 -8.84 -24.80 15.61
CA ARG A 120 -9.54 -23.60 16.12
C ARG A 120 -9.18 -23.23 17.55
N GLY A 121 -8.80 -24.21 18.37
CA GLY A 121 -8.32 -24.00 19.74
C GLY A 121 -6.88 -23.46 19.82
N ARG A 122 -6.17 -23.44 18.70
CA ARG A 122 -4.81 -22.95 18.61
C ARG A 122 -4.77 -21.43 18.81
N ARG A 123 -3.82 -20.93 19.61
CA ARG A 123 -3.63 -19.49 19.81
C ARG A 123 -3.01 -18.84 18.56
N VAL A 124 -3.45 -17.62 18.23
CA VAL A 124 -2.90 -16.84 17.10
C VAL A 124 -1.38 -16.70 17.20
N THR A 125 -0.84 -16.52 18.40
CA THR A 125 0.62 -16.40 18.65
C THR A 125 1.42 -17.67 18.41
N SER A 126 0.77 -18.83 18.29
CA SER A 126 1.46 -20.10 17.98
C SER A 126 1.63 -20.35 16.49
N LEU A 127 1.07 -19.47 15.65
CA LEU A 127 1.26 -19.50 14.20
C LEU A 127 2.62 -18.91 13.82
N SER A 128 3.22 -19.41 12.73
CA SER A 128 4.30 -18.65 12.08
C SER A 128 3.76 -17.32 11.54
N LYS A 129 4.63 -16.34 11.31
CA LYS A 129 4.21 -15.03 10.77
C LYS A 129 3.43 -15.21 9.47
N GLY A 130 3.89 -16.08 8.56
CA GLY A 130 3.20 -16.38 7.30
C GLY A 130 1.84 -17.03 7.50
N GLN A 131 1.73 -18.03 8.38
CA GLN A 131 0.44 -18.65 8.71
C GLN A 131 -0.55 -17.62 9.28
N ALA A 132 -0.09 -16.74 10.15
CA ALA A 132 -0.92 -15.73 10.76
C ALA A 132 -1.41 -14.69 9.73
N GLN A 133 -0.55 -14.21 8.85
CA GLN A 133 -0.91 -13.27 7.79
C GLN A 133 -1.89 -13.89 6.79
N LEU A 134 -1.64 -15.13 6.35
CA LEU A 134 -2.59 -15.85 5.50
C LEU A 134 -3.93 -16.09 6.20
N PHE A 135 -3.93 -16.47 7.47
CA PHE A 135 -5.17 -16.62 8.23
C PHE A 135 -5.95 -15.31 8.34
N LEU A 136 -5.28 -14.17 8.65
CA LEU A 136 -5.93 -12.86 8.71
C LEU A 136 -6.49 -12.43 7.36
N LEU A 137 -5.78 -12.72 6.26
CA LEU A 137 -6.28 -12.47 4.92
C LEU A 137 -7.57 -13.27 4.66
N GLN A 138 -7.55 -14.58 4.95
CA GLN A 138 -8.74 -15.44 4.79
C GLN A 138 -9.90 -15.01 5.69
N LEU A 139 -9.58 -14.53 6.89
CA LEU A 139 -10.57 -13.97 7.80
C LEU A 139 -11.18 -12.68 7.23
N ALA A 140 -10.34 -11.81 6.65
CA ALA A 140 -10.80 -10.61 5.97
C ALA A 140 -11.79 -10.95 4.84
N PHE A 141 -11.51 -11.99 4.08
CA PHE A 141 -12.41 -12.45 3.03
C PHE A 141 -13.71 -13.04 3.55
N ALA A 142 -13.63 -13.79 4.65
CA ALA A 142 -14.83 -14.33 5.29
C ALA A 142 -15.79 -13.22 5.75
N THR A 143 -15.31 -11.99 5.98
CA THR A 143 -16.17 -10.86 6.38
C THR A 143 -17.05 -10.34 5.26
N ASN A 144 -16.71 -10.60 3.99
CA ASN A 144 -17.32 -9.97 2.81
C ASN A 144 -17.28 -8.43 2.82
N ALA A 145 -16.31 -7.86 3.52
CA ALA A 145 -16.13 -6.41 3.52
C ALA A 145 -15.74 -5.91 2.12
N PRO A 146 -16.46 -4.92 1.56
CA PRO A 146 -16.17 -4.39 0.22
C PRO A 146 -14.89 -3.56 0.15
N VAL A 147 -14.26 -3.24 1.29
CA VAL A 147 -12.97 -2.52 1.35
C VAL A 147 -12.00 -3.25 2.26
N LEU A 148 -10.84 -3.62 1.73
CA LEU A 148 -9.74 -4.19 2.49
C LEU A 148 -8.58 -3.20 2.59
N LEU A 149 -8.12 -2.96 3.80
CA LEU A 149 -6.98 -2.14 4.13
C LEU A 149 -5.86 -3.08 4.62
N LEU A 150 -4.72 -3.12 3.93
CA LEU A 150 -3.64 -4.05 4.22
C LEU A 150 -2.38 -3.26 4.61
N ASP A 151 -1.89 -3.45 5.84
CA ASP A 151 -0.72 -2.75 6.37
C ASP A 151 0.46 -3.71 6.38
N GLU A 152 1.44 -3.48 5.49
CA GLU A 152 2.64 -4.30 5.31
C GLU A 152 2.36 -5.83 5.25
N PRO A 153 1.39 -6.29 4.45
CA PRO A 153 0.82 -7.63 4.58
C PRO A 153 1.80 -8.77 4.26
N THR A 154 2.84 -8.49 3.50
CA THR A 154 3.86 -9.47 3.08
C THR A 154 5.20 -9.29 3.80
N ASP A 155 5.31 -8.31 4.71
CA ASP A 155 6.56 -8.05 5.41
C ASP A 155 6.98 -9.23 6.28
N GLY A 156 8.26 -9.64 6.14
CA GLY A 156 8.84 -10.77 6.85
C GLY A 156 8.26 -12.13 6.48
N LEU A 157 7.52 -12.26 5.38
CA LEU A 157 7.16 -13.53 4.79
C LEU A 157 8.31 -14.06 3.92
N ASP A 158 8.50 -15.38 3.91
CA ASP A 158 9.37 -16.03 2.91
C ASP A 158 8.73 -15.98 1.51
N ARG A 159 9.53 -16.28 0.48
CA ARG A 159 9.12 -16.22 -0.92
C ARG A 159 7.87 -17.05 -1.26
N ILE A 160 7.72 -18.21 -0.62
CA ILE A 160 6.59 -19.12 -0.88
C ILE A 160 5.31 -18.52 -0.32
N ASN A 161 5.34 -18.15 0.96
CA ASN A 161 4.20 -17.53 1.63
C ASN A 161 3.79 -16.20 0.98
N LYS A 162 4.75 -15.38 0.54
CA LYS A 162 4.48 -14.16 -0.24
C LYS A 162 3.70 -14.45 -1.50
N ARG A 163 4.20 -15.35 -2.33
CA ARG A 163 3.56 -15.70 -3.59
C ARG A 163 2.14 -16.24 -3.37
N ASP A 164 1.96 -17.07 -2.34
CA ASP A 164 0.65 -17.64 -2.02
C ASP A 164 -0.31 -16.55 -1.52
N TYR A 165 0.17 -15.61 -0.71
CA TYR A 165 -0.61 -14.45 -0.26
C TYR A 165 -1.10 -13.62 -1.43
N LEU A 166 -0.19 -13.19 -2.32
CA LEU A 166 -0.52 -12.35 -3.47
C LEU A 166 -1.45 -13.07 -4.45
N LYS A 167 -1.23 -14.36 -4.71
CA LYS A 167 -2.11 -15.16 -5.55
C LYS A 167 -3.53 -15.23 -4.99
N GLN A 168 -3.68 -15.49 -3.69
CA GLN A 168 -4.98 -15.52 -3.03
C GLN A 168 -5.67 -14.16 -3.07
N LEU A 169 -4.94 -13.08 -2.83
CA LEU A 169 -5.47 -11.71 -2.92
C LEU A 169 -6.02 -11.43 -4.33
N VAL A 170 -5.26 -11.72 -5.38
CA VAL A 170 -5.70 -11.52 -6.78
C VAL A 170 -6.94 -12.36 -7.11
N THR A 171 -6.96 -13.64 -6.69
CA THR A 171 -8.10 -14.53 -6.93
C THR A 171 -9.39 -13.94 -6.35
N LEU A 172 -9.32 -13.41 -5.14
CA LEU A 172 -10.48 -12.84 -4.45
C LEU A 172 -10.96 -11.51 -5.03
N LEU A 173 -10.03 -10.70 -5.51
CA LEU A 173 -10.41 -9.51 -6.26
C LEU A 173 -11.13 -9.83 -7.56
N ALA A 174 -10.72 -10.91 -8.24
CA ALA A 174 -11.39 -11.36 -9.45
C ALA A 174 -12.82 -11.87 -9.19
N GLU A 175 -13.06 -12.47 -8.02
CA GLU A 175 -14.36 -13.01 -7.63
C GLU A 175 -15.31 -11.95 -7.04
N ARG A 176 -14.75 -10.93 -6.41
CA ARG A 176 -15.50 -9.91 -5.66
C ARG A 176 -15.01 -8.51 -6.02
N GLN A 177 -15.88 -7.60 -6.31
CA GLN A 177 -15.55 -6.19 -6.62
C GLN A 177 -15.04 -5.44 -5.36
N THR A 178 -14.05 -6.01 -4.67
CA THR A 178 -13.47 -5.47 -3.44
C THR A 178 -12.45 -4.38 -3.76
N ALA A 179 -12.54 -3.22 -3.12
CA ALA A 179 -11.51 -2.20 -3.17
C ALA A 179 -10.39 -2.56 -2.18
N VAL A 180 -9.13 -2.52 -2.62
CA VAL A 180 -7.99 -2.81 -1.75
C VAL A 180 -7.04 -1.62 -1.69
N LEU A 181 -6.65 -1.23 -0.48
CA LEU A 181 -5.57 -0.27 -0.24
C LEU A 181 -4.43 -0.99 0.49
N ILE A 182 -3.27 -1.09 -0.15
CA ILE A 182 -2.08 -1.76 0.40
C ILE A 182 -1.02 -0.72 0.73
N ALA A 183 -0.69 -0.59 2.01
CA ALA A 183 0.51 0.12 2.44
C ALA A 183 1.67 -0.87 2.50
N SER A 184 2.70 -0.66 1.69
CA SER A 184 3.92 -1.49 1.73
C SER A 184 5.15 -0.69 1.30
N HIS A 185 6.30 -1.11 1.80
CA HIS A 185 7.61 -0.67 1.35
C HIS A 185 8.22 -1.59 0.28
N GLN A 186 7.56 -2.71 -0.03
CA GLN A 186 8.00 -3.71 -1.03
C GLN A 186 7.47 -3.33 -2.42
N LEU A 187 8.11 -2.36 -3.05
CA LEU A 187 7.61 -1.71 -4.27
C LEU A 187 7.57 -2.64 -5.48
N GLU A 188 8.49 -3.61 -5.59
CA GLU A 188 8.49 -4.60 -6.67
C GLU A 188 7.21 -5.44 -6.70
N GLU A 189 6.69 -5.80 -5.51
CA GLU A 189 5.44 -6.58 -5.41
C GLU A 189 4.24 -5.72 -5.83
N LEU A 190 4.19 -4.48 -5.36
CA LEU A 190 3.14 -3.53 -5.71
C LEU A 190 3.16 -3.18 -7.20
N ASP A 191 4.35 -3.14 -7.82
CA ASP A 191 4.51 -2.85 -9.25
C ASP A 191 3.80 -3.86 -10.16
N SER A 192 3.75 -5.11 -9.72
CA SER A 192 3.10 -6.21 -10.46
C SER A 192 1.62 -6.38 -10.13
N LEU A 193 1.14 -5.75 -9.05
CA LEU A 193 -0.17 -6.02 -8.47
C LEU A 193 -1.13 -4.81 -8.52
N ALA A 194 -0.58 -3.59 -8.35
CA ALA A 194 -1.40 -2.40 -8.16
C ALA A 194 -1.93 -1.83 -9.48
N ASP A 195 -3.19 -1.45 -9.49
CA ASP A 195 -3.83 -0.70 -10.59
C ASP A 195 -3.56 0.80 -10.44
N ARG A 196 -3.46 1.26 -9.19
CA ARG A 196 -3.33 2.68 -8.83
C ARG A 196 -2.26 2.87 -7.77
N VAL A 197 -1.69 4.07 -7.74
CA VAL A 197 -0.73 4.48 -6.70
C VAL A 197 -1.15 5.79 -6.05
N MET A 198 -1.03 5.83 -4.74
CA MET A 198 -1.25 6.99 -3.89
C MET A 198 0.00 7.22 -3.06
N THR A 199 0.44 8.47 -2.94
CA THR A 199 1.64 8.83 -2.19
C THR A 199 1.31 9.62 -0.93
N ILE A 200 2.08 9.39 0.13
CA ILE A 200 2.07 10.24 1.32
C ILE A 200 3.47 10.82 1.55
N GLU A 201 3.59 12.14 1.49
CA GLU A 201 4.84 12.88 1.56
C GLU A 201 4.63 14.22 2.24
N GLN A 202 5.56 14.60 3.14
CA GLN A 202 5.53 15.93 3.80
C GLN A 202 4.14 16.31 4.33
N HIS A 203 3.46 15.33 4.96
CA HIS A 203 2.08 15.44 5.47
C HIS A 203 0.97 15.53 4.40
N LEU A 204 1.31 15.50 3.12
CA LEU A 204 0.34 15.52 2.03
C LEU A 204 0.05 14.10 1.54
N VAL A 205 -1.22 13.76 1.44
CA VAL A 205 -1.70 12.55 0.78
C VAL A 205 -2.19 12.96 -0.60
N LYS A 206 -1.48 12.52 -1.63
CA LYS A 206 -1.85 12.84 -3.02
C LYS A 206 -2.98 11.92 -3.49
N GLU A 207 -3.87 12.44 -4.32
CA GLU A 207 -4.95 11.67 -4.91
C GLU A 207 -4.40 10.46 -5.72
N PRO A 208 -5.06 9.28 -5.63
CA PRO A 208 -4.64 8.10 -6.37
C PRO A 208 -4.70 8.33 -7.89
N LYS A 209 -3.63 7.99 -8.58
CA LYS A 209 -3.57 7.95 -10.04
C LYS A 209 -3.32 6.52 -10.54
N THR A 210 -3.56 6.24 -11.80
CA THR A 210 -3.23 4.92 -12.35
C THR A 210 -1.73 4.66 -12.24
N LEU A 211 -1.34 3.40 -12.11
CA LEU A 211 0.08 3.04 -12.07
C LEU A 211 0.78 3.43 -13.39
N GLU A 212 0.07 3.32 -14.50
CA GLU A 212 0.56 3.73 -15.82
C GLU A 212 0.81 5.24 -15.89
N ASP A 213 -0.14 6.09 -15.43
CA ASP A 213 0.06 7.55 -15.37
C ASP A 213 1.22 7.92 -14.43
N ALA A 214 1.40 7.16 -13.34
CA ALA A 214 2.51 7.39 -12.44
C ALA A 214 3.85 7.14 -13.13
N LYS A 215 3.99 5.99 -13.81
CA LYS A 215 5.21 5.61 -14.52
C LYS A 215 5.48 6.50 -15.72
N SER A 216 4.46 6.85 -16.49
CA SER A 216 4.58 7.71 -17.69
C SER A 216 4.91 9.17 -17.34
N SER A 217 4.71 9.59 -16.08
CA SER A 217 5.10 10.94 -15.62
C SER A 217 6.61 11.15 -15.49
N MET A 218 7.42 10.10 -15.71
CA MET A 218 8.87 10.11 -15.61
C MET A 218 9.50 9.36 -16.78
N GLN A 219 10.78 9.59 -17.00
CA GLN A 219 11.58 8.85 -17.98
C GLN A 219 12.80 8.28 -17.27
N LYS A 220 13.15 7.03 -17.58
CA LYS A 220 14.35 6.37 -17.06
C LYS A 220 15.31 6.16 -18.20
N TRP A 221 16.52 6.65 -18.06
CA TRP A 221 17.55 6.55 -19.08
C TRP A 221 18.82 5.91 -18.54
N GLN A 222 19.44 5.09 -19.37
CA GLN A 222 20.80 4.62 -19.19
C GLN A 222 21.69 5.34 -20.20
N LEU A 223 22.73 6.01 -19.70
CA LEU A 223 23.58 6.91 -20.45
C LEU A 223 25.04 6.46 -20.29
N ALA A 224 25.82 6.54 -21.38
CA ALA A 224 27.26 6.33 -21.32
C ALA A 224 28.00 7.61 -21.71
N TYR A 225 29.12 7.89 -21.02
CA TYR A 225 29.94 9.10 -21.22
C TYR A 225 31.41 8.74 -21.37
N GLU A 226 32.18 9.62 -22.01
CA GLU A 226 33.65 9.58 -21.86
C GLU A 226 34.07 9.93 -20.44
N THR A 227 33.48 11.00 -19.91
CA THR A 227 33.62 11.46 -18.52
C THR A 227 32.22 11.78 -18.02
N VAL A 228 31.81 11.15 -16.93
CA VAL A 228 30.46 11.36 -16.35
C VAL A 228 30.37 12.78 -15.80
N PRO A 229 29.37 13.58 -16.25
CA PRO A 229 29.16 14.90 -15.70
C PRO A 229 28.59 14.87 -14.30
N ASP A 230 28.73 15.94 -13.55
CA ASP A 230 28.02 16.16 -12.32
C ASP A 230 26.59 16.65 -12.65
N PHE A 231 25.57 15.86 -12.26
CA PHE A 231 24.16 16.16 -12.54
C PHE A 231 23.60 17.08 -11.45
N GLN A 232 23.48 18.35 -11.71
CA GLN A 232 22.93 19.34 -10.78
C GLN A 232 21.63 19.96 -11.28
N HIS A 233 20.60 19.12 -11.45
CA HIS A 233 19.28 19.57 -11.87
C HIS A 233 18.19 18.89 -11.00
N ASN A 234 17.27 19.68 -10.46
CA ASN A 234 16.23 19.20 -9.52
C ASN A 234 15.34 18.10 -10.09
N ASP A 235 15.14 18.06 -11.41
CA ASP A 235 14.31 17.06 -12.08
C ASP A 235 15.09 15.87 -12.63
N VAL A 236 16.38 15.77 -12.32
CA VAL A 236 17.25 14.67 -12.71
C VAL A 236 17.74 13.96 -11.45
N HIS A 237 17.43 12.69 -11.33
CA HIS A 237 17.84 11.89 -10.19
C HIS A 237 18.69 10.71 -10.65
N VAL A 238 19.96 10.66 -10.21
CA VAL A 238 20.86 9.55 -10.52
C VAL A 238 20.52 8.35 -9.62
N LEU A 239 20.14 7.23 -10.24
CA LEU A 239 19.84 5.99 -9.55
C LEU A 239 21.09 5.16 -9.28
N SER A 240 21.97 5.08 -10.28
CA SER A 240 23.23 4.34 -10.18
C SER A 240 24.26 4.84 -11.15
N GLN A 241 25.54 4.65 -10.79
CA GLN A 241 26.68 4.88 -11.66
C GLN A 241 27.66 3.72 -11.56
N THR A 242 28.01 3.16 -12.72
CA THR A 242 29.01 2.08 -12.80
C THR A 242 30.03 2.46 -13.89
N GLY A 243 31.20 2.91 -13.45
CA GLY A 243 32.23 3.41 -14.34
C GLY A 243 31.74 4.61 -15.15
N ARG A 244 31.59 4.42 -16.47
CA ARG A 244 31.12 5.47 -17.41
C ARG A 244 29.65 5.40 -17.74
N VAL A 245 28.92 4.47 -17.14
CA VAL A 245 27.49 4.27 -17.36
C VAL A 245 26.71 4.81 -16.17
N VAL A 246 25.70 5.65 -16.44
CA VAL A 246 24.81 6.25 -15.45
C VAL A 246 23.37 5.86 -15.78
N THR A 247 22.63 5.41 -14.79
CA THR A 247 21.17 5.26 -14.89
C THR A 247 20.51 6.36 -14.07
N LEU A 248 19.58 7.09 -14.68
CA LEU A 248 18.91 8.21 -14.04
C LEU A 248 17.42 8.28 -14.40
N ILE A 249 16.68 9.01 -13.57
CA ILE A 249 15.28 9.38 -13.80
C ILE A 249 15.22 10.87 -14.14
N VAL A 250 14.34 11.17 -15.08
CA VAL A 250 14.01 12.53 -15.49
C VAL A 250 12.53 12.78 -15.26
N ARG A 251 12.18 13.85 -14.53
CA ARG A 251 10.81 14.14 -14.10
C ARG A 251 10.10 15.23 -14.92
N SER A 252 10.83 15.91 -15.79
CA SER A 252 10.29 17.01 -16.59
C SER A 252 10.98 17.13 -17.94
N GLU A 253 10.33 17.85 -18.85
CA GLU A 253 10.94 18.20 -20.14
C GLU A 253 12.20 19.04 -19.98
N ALA A 254 12.24 19.94 -18.98
CA ALA A 254 13.43 20.73 -18.66
C ALA A 254 14.61 19.86 -18.22
N GLY A 255 14.35 18.84 -17.37
CA GLY A 255 15.34 17.84 -16.99
C GLY A 255 15.83 17.03 -18.19
N ALA A 256 14.92 16.68 -19.11
CA ALA A 256 15.28 15.97 -20.35
C ALA A 256 16.20 16.82 -21.25
N MET A 257 15.90 18.10 -21.41
CA MET A 257 16.74 19.04 -22.15
C MET A 257 18.11 19.17 -21.50
N TYR A 258 18.18 19.32 -20.18
CA TYR A 258 19.43 19.40 -19.43
C TYR A 258 20.30 18.15 -19.68
N VAL A 259 19.76 16.96 -19.55
CA VAL A 259 20.51 15.71 -19.79
C VAL A 259 20.98 15.60 -21.23
N ASN A 260 20.16 16.01 -22.22
CA ASN A 260 20.59 16.01 -23.62
C ASN A 260 21.78 16.98 -23.89
N GLN A 261 21.86 18.08 -23.15
CA GLN A 261 23.00 19.04 -23.28
C GLN A 261 24.30 18.47 -22.69
N THR A 262 24.26 17.42 -21.87
CA THR A 262 25.49 16.76 -21.36
C THR A 262 26.20 15.90 -22.42
N ASN A 263 25.61 15.74 -23.62
CA ASN A 263 26.17 15.02 -24.77
C ASN A 263 26.62 13.57 -24.43
N PRO A 264 25.71 12.67 -24.00
CA PRO A 264 26.05 11.27 -23.78
C PRO A 264 26.45 10.59 -25.09
N LEU A 265 27.41 9.67 -25.03
CA LEU A 265 27.81 8.81 -26.16
C LEU A 265 26.71 7.82 -26.57
N LEU A 266 26.00 7.32 -25.58
CA LEU A 266 24.85 6.41 -25.75
C LEU A 266 23.74 6.84 -24.82
N LYS A 267 22.50 6.70 -25.29
CA LYS A 267 21.29 6.97 -24.51
C LYS A 267 20.22 5.94 -24.85
N ASP A 268 19.92 5.09 -23.87
CA ASP A 268 18.87 4.09 -23.95
C ASP A 268 17.73 4.42 -22.98
N ALA A 269 16.49 4.30 -23.44
CA ALA A 269 15.32 4.43 -22.61
C ALA A 269 15.02 3.07 -21.93
N LEU A 270 14.85 3.09 -20.62
CA LEU A 270 14.49 1.93 -19.84
C LEU A 270 13.04 2.03 -19.34
N PRO A 271 12.35 0.91 -19.08
CA PRO A 271 11.04 0.93 -18.47
C PRO A 271 11.12 1.50 -17.05
N VAL A 272 10.19 2.39 -16.72
CA VAL A 272 10.04 2.93 -15.36
C VAL A 272 9.27 1.94 -14.51
N GLN A 273 9.81 1.61 -13.33
CA GLN A 273 9.16 0.77 -12.32
C GLN A 273 8.59 1.63 -11.19
N LEU A 274 7.75 1.06 -10.33
CA LEU A 274 7.19 1.79 -9.19
C LEU A 274 8.29 2.26 -8.21
N GLU A 275 9.38 1.51 -8.08
CA GLU A 275 10.54 1.92 -7.31
C GLU A 275 11.20 3.18 -7.89
N ASP A 276 11.33 3.25 -9.21
CA ASP A 276 11.87 4.45 -9.89
C ASP A 276 10.97 5.67 -9.65
N TYR A 277 9.65 5.46 -9.72
CA TYR A 277 8.68 6.50 -9.40
C TYR A 277 8.79 6.96 -7.93
N PHE A 278 8.98 6.02 -7.00
CA PHE A 278 9.21 6.33 -5.60
C PHE A 278 10.48 7.14 -5.40
N LEU A 279 11.61 6.68 -5.95
CA LEU A 279 12.90 7.37 -5.85
C LEU A 279 12.84 8.75 -6.51
N GLY A 280 12.23 8.87 -7.68
CA GLY A 280 12.04 10.15 -8.35
C GLY A 280 11.13 11.10 -7.57
N THR A 281 10.15 10.59 -6.84
CA THR A 281 9.22 11.42 -6.05
C THR A 281 9.85 11.85 -4.71
N PHE A 282 10.56 10.95 -4.03
CA PHE A 282 11.06 11.12 -2.65
C PHE A 282 12.57 11.24 -2.54
N GLY A 283 13.33 10.99 -3.62
CA GLY A 283 14.79 10.90 -3.61
C GLY A 283 15.55 12.23 -3.59
N GLY A 284 14.86 13.38 -3.54
CA GLY A 284 15.48 14.72 -3.56
C GLY A 284 16.31 15.10 -2.34
N ASP A 285 16.27 14.32 -1.25
CA ASP A 285 17.11 14.52 -0.07
C ASP A 285 18.07 13.33 0.08
N GLN A 286 19.27 13.46 -0.49
CA GLN A 286 20.40 12.60 -0.12
C GLN A 286 20.83 12.95 1.31
N HIS A 287 20.23 12.30 2.32
CA HIS A 287 20.86 12.02 3.61
C HIS A 287 20.28 10.70 4.13
N VAL A 288 21.01 9.63 3.88
CA VAL A 288 21.01 8.42 4.67
C VAL A 288 21.93 8.64 5.86
#